data_5b5f67cbc37b26e4c8d0ab47e1a98888
#
_entry.id   5b5f67cbc37b26e4c8d0ab47e1a98888
#
_cell.length_a   1.000
_cell.length_b   1.000
_cell.length_c   1.000
_cell.angle_alpha   90.00
_cell.angle_beta   90.00
_cell.angle_gamma   90.00
#
_symmetry.space_group_name_H-M   'P 1'
#
loop_
_entity.id
_entity.type
_entity.pdbx_description
1 polymer ?
#
loop_
_entity_poly.entity_id
_entity_poly.type
_entity_poly.pdbx_seq_one_letter_code
_entity_poly.pdbx_strand_id
1 'polypeptide(L)'
;SSGPGVSGVAIIRISGSEASKVIKNLTGKEIPEPRVATLRKINNINTSELIDEGIIIWFPGPDSYTGEDMAEIHVHGGKAVVLSVQNEISRVENCRLAEPGEFTKLAFQNGKINLLKAESIADLISAETEIQRSQAVKIMKGKSSKKFNELREKLLKILSFVEAKIDFPEEDLPEENLKKIKQDSSNVLNEINKILNDQ
;
A
#
# COMPACT_ATOMS: atom_id res chain seq x y z
N SER A 1 -11.80 1.84 -4.47
CA SER A 1 -13.17 1.82 -4.90
C SER A 1 -13.42 2.76 -6.05
N SER A 2 -14.57 2.63 -6.68
CA SER A 2 -14.95 3.41 -7.86
C SER A 2 -15.16 4.88 -7.49
N GLY A 3 -14.87 5.79 -8.43
CA GLY A 3 -15.13 7.22 -8.27
C GLY A 3 -16.61 7.53 -8.13
N PRO A 4 -16.98 8.77 -7.73
CA PRO A 4 -18.37 9.18 -7.63
C PRO A 4 -19.02 9.23 -9.02
N GLY A 5 -20.24 8.68 -9.13
CA GLY A 5 -21.03 8.69 -10.36
C GLY A 5 -21.71 7.36 -10.64
N VAL A 6 -22.62 7.36 -11.61
CA VAL A 6 -23.27 6.13 -12.10
C VAL A 6 -22.29 5.39 -13.00
N SER A 7 -22.02 4.13 -12.71
CA SER A 7 -21.10 3.28 -13.48
C SER A 7 -21.71 1.88 -13.66
N GLY A 8 -21.25 1.13 -14.66
CA GLY A 8 -21.68 -0.26 -14.83
C GLY A 8 -21.26 -1.15 -13.67
N VAL A 9 -20.08 -0.87 -13.05
CA VAL A 9 -19.52 -1.64 -11.94
C VAL A 9 -18.95 -0.70 -10.88
N ALA A 10 -19.21 -1.01 -9.62
CA ALA A 10 -18.54 -0.41 -8.46
C ALA A 10 -17.79 -1.47 -7.67
N ILE A 11 -16.63 -1.13 -7.14
CA ILE A 11 -15.80 -2.01 -6.32
C ILE A 11 -15.81 -1.51 -4.89
N ILE A 12 -16.23 -2.35 -3.96
CA ILE A 12 -16.16 -2.13 -2.52
C ILE A 12 -15.06 -3.04 -1.98
N ARG A 13 -14.09 -2.44 -1.28
CA ARG A 13 -12.99 -3.18 -0.65
C ARG A 13 -13.17 -3.26 0.84
N ILE A 14 -12.77 -4.40 1.41
CA ILE A 14 -12.76 -4.65 2.84
C ILE A 14 -11.35 -5.14 3.19
N SER A 15 -10.80 -4.68 4.31
CA SER A 15 -9.52 -5.15 4.86
C SER A 15 -9.63 -5.29 6.37
N GLY A 16 -9.04 -6.34 6.93
CA GLY A 16 -9.00 -6.61 8.35
C GLY A 16 -9.56 -7.98 8.73
N SER A 17 -9.48 -8.28 10.04
CA SER A 17 -9.88 -9.57 10.62
C SER A 17 -11.34 -9.97 10.34
N GLU A 18 -12.23 -8.98 10.20
CA GLU A 18 -13.66 -9.22 9.98
C GLU A 18 -14.03 -9.42 8.51
N ALA A 19 -13.07 -9.30 7.57
CA ALA A 19 -13.35 -9.40 6.14
C ALA A 19 -14.03 -10.72 5.76
N SER A 20 -13.61 -11.83 6.35
CA SER A 20 -14.22 -13.16 6.14
C SER A 20 -15.66 -13.24 6.65
N LYS A 21 -15.91 -12.68 7.84
CA LYS A 21 -17.25 -12.63 8.46
C LYS A 21 -18.23 -11.78 7.65
N VAL A 22 -17.74 -10.65 7.11
CA VAL A 22 -18.53 -9.80 6.22
C VAL A 22 -19.00 -10.57 4.99
N ILE A 23 -18.10 -11.30 4.32
CA ILE A 23 -18.45 -12.09 3.14
C ILE A 23 -19.49 -13.16 3.47
N LYS A 24 -19.29 -13.90 4.57
CA LYS A 24 -20.26 -14.94 5.01
C LYS A 24 -21.63 -14.35 5.31
N ASN A 25 -21.68 -13.22 6.00
CA ASN A 25 -22.93 -12.56 6.37
C ASN A 25 -23.70 -12.05 5.13
N LEU A 26 -22.98 -11.39 4.19
CA LEU A 26 -23.61 -10.84 2.99
C LEU A 26 -24.10 -11.93 2.01
N THR A 27 -23.40 -13.06 1.96
CA THR A 27 -23.69 -14.09 0.93
C THR A 27 -24.41 -15.32 1.46
N GLY A 28 -24.41 -15.52 2.76
CA GLY A 28 -24.88 -16.78 3.38
C GLY A 28 -24.04 -18.00 2.99
N LYS A 29 -22.83 -17.82 2.45
CA LYS A 29 -21.96 -18.89 1.95
C LYS A 29 -20.55 -18.77 2.52
N GLU A 30 -19.79 -19.87 2.47
CA GLU A 30 -18.38 -19.88 2.82
C GLU A 30 -17.55 -18.98 1.89
N ILE A 31 -16.36 -18.58 2.37
CA ILE A 31 -15.44 -17.74 1.64
C ILE A 31 -15.07 -18.41 0.30
N PRO A 32 -15.02 -17.65 -0.82
CA PRO A 32 -14.61 -18.22 -2.08
C PRO A 32 -13.12 -18.61 -2.08
N GLU A 33 -12.74 -19.43 -3.04
CA GLU A 33 -11.32 -19.76 -3.27
C GLU A 33 -10.49 -18.48 -3.45
N PRO A 34 -9.30 -18.39 -2.83
CA PRO A 34 -8.46 -17.21 -2.92
C PRO A 34 -8.13 -16.81 -4.37
N ARG A 35 -8.27 -15.52 -4.68
CA ARG A 35 -7.99 -14.90 -5.99
C ARG A 35 -8.82 -15.42 -7.16
N VAL A 36 -9.90 -16.14 -6.87
CA VAL A 36 -10.86 -16.58 -7.87
C VAL A 36 -12.08 -15.67 -7.86
N ALA A 37 -12.42 -15.11 -9.03
CA ALA A 37 -13.63 -14.32 -9.21
C ALA A 37 -14.86 -15.20 -9.14
N THR A 38 -15.67 -15.04 -8.10
CA THR A 38 -16.79 -15.92 -7.80
C THR A 38 -18.10 -15.14 -7.76
N LEU A 39 -19.05 -15.52 -8.61
CA LEU A 39 -20.38 -14.92 -8.63
C LEU A 39 -21.16 -15.31 -7.37
N ARG A 40 -21.74 -14.32 -6.68
CA ARG A 40 -22.51 -14.48 -5.44
C ARG A 40 -23.70 -13.52 -5.42
N LYS A 41 -24.78 -13.98 -4.79
CA LYS A 41 -25.86 -13.11 -4.35
C LYS A 41 -25.41 -12.38 -3.10
N ILE A 42 -25.68 -11.08 -3.06
CA ILE A 42 -25.38 -10.18 -1.96
C ILE A 42 -26.70 -9.77 -1.35
N ASN A 43 -26.92 -10.15 -0.11
CA ASN A 43 -28.19 -10.00 0.54
C ASN A 43 -28.10 -9.05 1.74
N ASN A 44 -29.22 -8.49 2.13
CA ASN A 44 -29.37 -7.84 3.41
C ASN A 44 -29.18 -8.88 4.53
N ILE A 45 -28.34 -8.57 5.51
CA ILE A 45 -27.93 -9.51 6.56
C ILE A 45 -29.12 -9.90 7.45
N ASN A 46 -30.08 -9.00 7.68
CA ASN A 46 -31.19 -9.24 8.58
C ASN A 46 -32.44 -9.82 7.88
N THR A 47 -32.74 -9.31 6.68
CA THR A 47 -33.98 -9.67 5.96
C THR A 47 -33.75 -10.76 4.91
N SER A 48 -32.50 -11.07 4.58
CA SER A 48 -32.11 -11.95 3.48
C SER A 48 -32.63 -11.51 2.10
N GLU A 49 -33.08 -10.28 1.98
CA GLU A 49 -33.51 -9.70 0.71
C GLU A 49 -32.31 -9.48 -0.20
N LEU A 50 -32.46 -9.83 -1.48
CA LEU A 50 -31.43 -9.64 -2.47
C LEU A 50 -31.17 -8.15 -2.72
N ILE A 51 -29.94 -7.70 -2.49
CA ILE A 51 -29.47 -6.36 -2.82
C ILE A 51 -28.93 -6.33 -4.26
N ASP A 52 -28.05 -7.29 -4.58
CA ASP A 52 -27.43 -7.39 -5.90
C ASP A 52 -26.86 -8.79 -6.15
N GLU A 53 -26.47 -9.05 -7.38
CA GLU A 53 -25.68 -10.23 -7.75
C GLU A 53 -24.35 -9.75 -8.35
N GLY A 54 -23.24 -10.11 -7.70
CA GLY A 54 -21.94 -9.55 -8.01
C GLY A 54 -20.80 -10.55 -7.84
N ILE A 55 -19.60 -10.10 -8.18
CA ILE A 55 -18.38 -10.91 -8.08
C ILE A 55 -17.69 -10.59 -6.75
N ILE A 56 -17.28 -11.64 -6.05
CA ILE A 56 -16.45 -11.55 -4.85
C ILE A 56 -15.10 -12.18 -5.16
N ILE A 57 -14.04 -11.48 -4.74
CA ILE A 57 -12.67 -11.99 -4.80
C ILE A 57 -12.08 -11.91 -3.40
N TRP A 58 -11.54 -13.01 -2.92
CA TRP A 58 -10.90 -13.15 -1.62
C TRP A 58 -9.37 -13.08 -1.74
N PHE A 59 -8.73 -12.34 -0.85
CA PHE A 59 -7.29 -12.21 -0.76
C PHE A 59 -6.84 -12.45 0.69
N PRO A 60 -6.43 -13.69 1.04
CA PRO A 60 -5.93 -13.95 2.39
C PRO A 60 -4.64 -13.22 2.69
N GLY A 61 -4.51 -12.73 3.93
CA GLY A 61 -3.25 -12.26 4.47
C GLY A 61 -2.24 -13.40 4.64
N PRO A 62 -0.93 -13.12 4.63
CA PRO A 62 -0.31 -11.82 4.43
C PRO A 62 -0.18 -11.41 2.94
N ASP A 63 -0.60 -12.23 1.99
CA ASP A 63 -0.41 -12.03 0.56
C ASP A 63 -1.54 -11.20 -0.09
N SER A 64 -2.00 -10.17 0.62
CA SER A 64 -2.94 -9.15 0.15
C SER A 64 -2.26 -7.79 -0.05
N TYR A 65 -2.99 -6.81 -0.54
CA TYR A 65 -2.48 -5.45 -0.71
C TYR A 65 -2.09 -4.79 0.62
N THR A 66 -2.93 -4.92 1.64
CA THR A 66 -2.69 -4.36 2.98
C THR A 66 -1.84 -5.26 3.87
N GLY A 67 -1.67 -6.53 3.52
CA GLY A 67 -1.07 -7.56 4.38
C GLY A 67 -2.07 -8.22 5.35
N GLU A 68 -3.31 -7.75 5.38
CA GLU A 68 -4.41 -8.33 6.16
C GLU A 68 -5.31 -9.16 5.25
N ASP A 69 -6.28 -9.87 5.83
CA ASP A 69 -7.35 -10.48 5.06
C ASP A 69 -8.15 -9.41 4.32
N MET A 70 -8.33 -9.58 3.02
CA MET A 70 -9.04 -8.64 2.16
C MET A 70 -10.09 -9.31 1.28
N ALA A 71 -11.13 -8.54 0.96
CA ALA A 71 -12.09 -8.90 -0.06
C ALA A 71 -12.41 -7.73 -0.99
N GLU A 72 -12.70 -8.03 -2.23
CA GLU A 72 -13.31 -7.12 -3.19
C GLU A 72 -14.70 -7.63 -3.55
N ILE A 73 -15.69 -6.73 -3.45
CA ILE A 73 -17.08 -6.98 -3.84
C ILE A 73 -17.36 -6.06 -5.03
N HIS A 74 -17.57 -6.66 -6.19
CA HIS A 74 -17.91 -5.97 -7.44
C HIS A 74 -19.41 -6.05 -7.63
N VAL A 75 -20.08 -4.91 -7.54
CA VAL A 75 -21.53 -4.76 -7.66
C VAL A 75 -21.89 -3.80 -8.80
N HIS A 76 -23.17 -3.73 -9.17
CA HIS A 76 -23.62 -2.68 -10.07
C HIS A 76 -23.40 -1.29 -9.46
N GLY A 77 -22.92 -0.35 -10.27
CA GLY A 77 -22.46 0.97 -9.81
C GLY A 77 -23.57 1.98 -9.51
N GLY A 78 -24.78 1.53 -9.28
CA GLY A 78 -25.88 2.37 -8.81
C GLY A 78 -25.67 2.86 -7.38
N LYS A 79 -25.89 4.16 -7.13
CA LYS A 79 -25.70 4.76 -5.78
C LYS A 79 -26.48 4.01 -4.70
N ALA A 80 -27.70 3.57 -4.98
CA ALA A 80 -28.53 2.82 -4.02
C ALA A 80 -27.90 1.46 -3.67
N VAL A 81 -27.39 0.73 -4.67
CA VAL A 81 -26.72 -0.58 -4.46
C VAL A 81 -25.48 -0.41 -3.59
N VAL A 82 -24.60 0.54 -3.97
CA VAL A 82 -23.35 0.79 -3.22
C VAL A 82 -23.64 1.16 -1.77
N LEU A 83 -24.59 2.08 -1.53
CA LEU A 83 -24.97 2.49 -0.17
C LEU A 83 -25.59 1.34 0.63
N SER A 84 -26.45 0.51 0.00
CA SER A 84 -27.05 -0.64 0.67
C SER A 84 -25.99 -1.63 1.12
N VAL A 85 -25.04 -1.98 0.25
CA VAL A 85 -23.94 -2.91 0.61
C VAL A 85 -23.06 -2.30 1.69
N GLN A 86 -22.69 -1.01 1.61
CA GLN A 86 -21.89 -0.35 2.63
C GLN A 86 -22.58 -0.31 3.99
N ASN A 87 -23.89 -0.06 4.01
CA ASN A 87 -24.69 -0.07 5.25
C ASN A 87 -24.70 -1.47 5.89
N GLU A 88 -24.85 -2.53 5.09
CA GLU A 88 -24.81 -3.90 5.63
C GLU A 88 -23.41 -4.24 6.18
N ILE A 89 -22.33 -3.83 5.51
CA ILE A 89 -20.96 -4.02 6.01
C ILE A 89 -20.76 -3.29 7.34
N SER A 90 -21.26 -2.06 7.46
CA SER A 90 -21.12 -1.24 8.68
C SER A 90 -21.91 -1.78 9.89
N ARG A 91 -22.86 -2.72 9.67
CA ARG A 91 -23.57 -3.43 10.76
C ARG A 91 -22.73 -4.56 11.36
N VAL A 92 -21.73 -5.03 10.66
CA VAL A 92 -20.81 -6.03 11.22
C VAL A 92 -19.93 -5.34 12.24
N GLU A 93 -19.87 -5.89 13.44
CA GLU A 93 -19.08 -5.36 14.53
C GLU A 93 -17.61 -5.16 14.11
N ASN A 94 -17.00 -4.07 14.56
CA ASN A 94 -15.63 -3.65 14.20
C ASN A 94 -15.42 -3.30 12.72
N CYS A 95 -16.48 -3.12 11.94
CA CYS A 95 -16.42 -2.62 10.58
C CYS A 95 -16.81 -1.14 10.52
N ARG A 96 -16.04 -0.35 9.80
CA ARG A 96 -16.29 1.08 9.53
C ARG A 96 -15.89 1.45 8.10
N LEU A 97 -16.35 2.60 7.66
CA LEU A 97 -15.84 3.16 6.41
C LEU A 97 -14.37 3.55 6.57
N ALA A 98 -13.57 3.22 5.57
CA ALA A 98 -12.18 3.61 5.50
C ALA A 98 -12.03 5.09 5.13
N GLU A 99 -11.00 5.73 5.68
CA GLU A 99 -10.58 7.06 5.29
C GLU A 99 -9.88 7.05 3.91
N PRO A 100 -9.87 8.19 3.19
CA PRO A 100 -9.09 8.29 1.96
C PRO A 100 -7.62 7.92 2.17
N GLY A 101 -7.10 7.00 1.34
CA GLY A 101 -5.70 6.54 1.44
C GLY A 101 -5.42 5.49 2.52
N GLU A 102 -6.40 5.12 3.36
CA GLU A 102 -6.19 4.21 4.50
C GLU A 102 -5.63 2.83 4.08
N PHE A 103 -6.09 2.25 2.99
CA PHE A 103 -5.55 0.97 2.48
C PHE A 103 -4.06 1.06 2.14
N THR A 104 -3.64 2.16 1.55
CA THR A 104 -2.22 2.40 1.21
C THR A 104 -1.40 2.65 2.48
N LYS A 105 -1.97 3.35 3.47
CA LYS A 105 -1.36 3.54 4.78
C LYS A 105 -1.15 2.21 5.51
N LEU A 106 -2.15 1.34 5.52
CA LEU A 106 -2.03 -0.01 6.09
C LEU A 106 -0.98 -0.84 5.37
N ALA A 107 -0.96 -0.80 4.03
CA ALA A 107 0.08 -1.48 3.24
C ALA A 107 1.50 -1.01 3.59
N PHE A 108 1.68 0.29 3.84
CA PHE A 108 2.95 0.84 4.30
C PHE A 108 3.29 0.39 5.73
N GLN A 109 2.36 0.49 6.67
CA GLN A 109 2.54 0.08 8.07
C GLN A 109 2.89 -1.40 8.20
N ASN A 110 2.29 -2.24 7.37
CA ASN A 110 2.54 -3.68 7.32
C ASN A 110 3.75 -4.07 6.45
N GLY A 111 4.56 -3.09 6.02
CA GLY A 111 5.79 -3.33 5.26
C GLY A 111 5.60 -3.90 3.85
N LYS A 112 4.37 -3.83 3.29
CA LYS A 112 4.06 -4.32 1.93
C LYS A 112 4.59 -3.37 0.85
N ILE A 113 4.64 -2.09 1.16
CA ILE A 113 5.16 -1.04 0.30
C ILE A 113 6.02 -0.06 1.10
N ASN A 114 6.96 0.62 0.46
CA ASN A 114 7.70 1.72 1.05
C ASN A 114 7.00 3.07 0.78
N LEU A 115 7.47 4.15 1.43
CA LEU A 115 6.88 5.48 1.33
C LEU A 115 6.86 6.00 -0.11
N LEU A 116 7.97 5.86 -0.85
CA LEU A 116 8.05 6.29 -2.25
C LEU A 116 7.01 5.60 -3.14
N LYS A 117 6.74 4.31 -2.87
CA LYS A 117 5.71 3.58 -3.60
C LYS A 117 4.31 4.05 -3.20
N ALA A 118 4.09 4.37 -1.92
CA ALA A 118 2.82 4.93 -1.46
C ALA A 118 2.54 6.30 -2.12
N GLU A 119 3.53 7.19 -2.16
CA GLU A 119 3.45 8.49 -2.85
C GLU A 119 3.20 8.30 -4.35
N SER A 120 3.95 7.41 -5.00
CA SER A 120 3.78 7.15 -6.44
C SER A 120 2.40 6.58 -6.82
N ILE A 121 1.73 5.87 -5.90
CA ILE A 121 0.34 5.43 -6.09
C ILE A 121 -0.62 6.64 -6.05
N ALA A 122 -0.42 7.58 -5.14
CA ALA A 122 -1.20 8.81 -5.08
C ALA A 122 -1.01 9.65 -6.36
N ASP A 123 0.26 9.83 -6.79
CA ASP A 123 0.59 10.53 -8.03
C ASP A 123 -0.05 9.86 -9.25
N LEU A 124 -0.03 8.52 -9.31
CA LEU A 124 -0.63 7.77 -10.41
C LEU A 124 -2.16 7.94 -10.47
N ILE A 125 -2.82 8.00 -9.31
CA ILE A 125 -4.27 8.21 -9.22
C ILE A 125 -4.65 9.63 -9.64
N SER A 126 -3.81 10.63 -9.32
CA SER A 126 -4.03 12.04 -9.62
C SER A 126 -3.45 12.48 -10.98
N ALA A 127 -2.77 11.59 -11.70
CA ALA A 127 -2.14 11.93 -12.98
C ALA A 127 -3.19 12.27 -14.05
N GLU A 128 -3.10 13.48 -14.59
CA GLU A 128 -3.96 13.95 -15.68
C GLU A 128 -3.28 13.88 -17.05
N THR A 129 -1.94 13.74 -17.07
CA THR A 129 -1.16 13.66 -18.31
C THR A 129 -0.37 12.35 -18.40
N GLU A 130 -0.04 11.95 -19.65
CA GLU A 130 0.79 10.76 -19.90
C GLU A 130 2.19 10.88 -19.29
N ILE A 131 2.74 12.09 -19.23
CA ILE A 131 4.04 12.35 -18.62
C ILE A 131 3.98 12.07 -17.11
N GLN A 132 2.98 12.61 -16.41
CA GLN A 132 2.75 12.36 -14.98
C GLN A 132 2.55 10.87 -14.69
N ARG A 133 1.69 10.20 -15.47
CA ARG A 133 1.47 8.76 -15.36
C ARG A 133 2.76 7.96 -15.51
N SER A 134 3.54 8.26 -16.56
CA SER A 134 4.81 7.58 -16.84
C SER A 134 5.83 7.78 -15.72
N GLN A 135 5.91 8.98 -15.17
CA GLN A 135 6.81 9.30 -14.05
C GLN A 135 6.40 8.55 -12.78
N ALA A 136 5.13 8.58 -12.41
CA ALA A 136 4.61 7.84 -11.25
C ALA A 136 4.91 6.33 -11.37
N VAL A 137 4.69 5.74 -12.54
CA VAL A 137 5.02 4.31 -12.79
C VAL A 137 6.53 4.04 -12.67
N LYS A 138 7.39 4.94 -13.12
CA LYS A 138 8.87 4.78 -12.97
C LYS A 138 9.28 4.75 -11.50
N ILE A 139 8.71 5.63 -10.67
CA ILE A 139 8.95 5.68 -9.23
C ILE A 139 8.40 4.40 -8.57
N MET A 140 7.16 4.02 -8.89
CA MET A 140 6.51 2.82 -8.38
C MET A 140 7.30 1.53 -8.67
N LYS A 141 7.98 1.45 -9.82
CA LYS A 141 8.89 0.35 -10.18
C LYS A 141 10.20 0.32 -9.40
N GLY A 142 10.41 1.29 -8.49
CA GLY A 142 11.52 1.28 -7.54
C GLY A 142 12.85 1.82 -8.06
N LYS A 143 12.89 2.49 -9.22
CA LYS A 143 14.14 3.08 -9.74
C LYS A 143 14.75 4.10 -8.76
N SER A 144 13.92 4.97 -8.20
CA SER A 144 14.34 5.94 -7.17
C SER A 144 14.64 5.26 -5.84
N SER A 145 13.83 4.29 -5.41
CA SER A 145 14.05 3.53 -4.17
C SER A 145 15.41 2.83 -4.15
N LYS A 146 15.84 2.24 -5.27
CA LYS A 146 17.15 1.59 -5.36
C LYS A 146 18.27 2.59 -5.10
N LYS A 147 18.21 3.78 -5.73
CA LYS A 147 19.23 4.83 -5.56
C LYS A 147 19.28 5.36 -4.13
N PHE A 148 18.13 5.61 -3.51
CA PHE A 148 18.08 6.03 -2.11
C PHE A 148 18.59 4.96 -1.14
N ASN A 149 18.30 3.69 -1.39
CA ASN A 149 18.84 2.59 -0.59
C ASN A 149 20.37 2.49 -0.74
N GLU A 150 20.93 2.66 -1.93
CA GLU A 150 22.38 2.69 -2.14
C GLU A 150 23.04 3.84 -1.35
N LEU A 151 22.46 5.05 -1.36
CA LEU A 151 22.93 6.18 -0.56
C LEU A 151 22.81 5.89 0.95
N ARG A 152 21.70 5.31 1.40
CA ARG A 152 21.48 4.91 2.79
C ARG A 152 22.55 3.93 3.27
N GLU A 153 22.83 2.88 2.50
CA GLU A 153 23.86 1.90 2.87
C GLU A 153 25.26 2.53 2.96
N LYS A 154 25.59 3.48 2.05
CA LYS A 154 26.85 4.23 2.14
C LYS A 154 26.92 5.05 3.43
N LEU A 155 25.82 5.77 3.77
CA LEU A 155 25.74 6.57 5.01
C LEU A 155 25.82 5.69 6.27
N LEU A 156 25.12 4.57 6.30
CA LEU A 156 25.19 3.62 7.43
C LEU A 156 26.60 3.10 7.64
N LYS A 157 27.31 2.80 6.55
CA LYS A 157 28.71 2.36 6.62
C LYS A 157 29.62 3.46 7.18
N ILE A 158 29.43 4.70 6.76
CA ILE A 158 30.18 5.86 7.31
C ILE A 158 29.86 6.00 8.81
N LEU A 159 28.58 5.96 9.17
CA LEU A 159 28.13 6.07 10.57
C LEU A 159 28.76 4.99 11.45
N SER A 160 28.75 3.74 11.01
CA SER A 160 29.34 2.63 11.79
C SER A 160 30.84 2.81 12.08
N PHE A 161 31.61 3.42 11.16
CA PHE A 161 33.00 3.75 11.40
C PHE A 161 33.18 4.90 12.38
N VAL A 162 32.27 5.89 12.37
CA VAL A 162 32.28 7.02 13.33
C VAL A 162 31.92 6.53 14.73
N GLU A 163 30.86 5.69 14.86
CA GLU A 163 30.46 5.09 16.13
C GLU A 163 31.57 4.23 16.73
N ALA A 164 32.21 3.36 15.91
CA ALA A 164 33.34 2.55 16.37
C ALA A 164 34.48 3.42 16.91
N LYS A 165 34.74 4.61 16.33
CA LYS A 165 35.79 5.51 16.85
C LYS A 165 35.40 6.21 18.15
N ILE A 166 34.12 6.43 18.38
CA ILE A 166 33.59 7.02 19.62
C ILE A 166 33.60 5.98 20.74
N ASP A 167 33.17 4.75 20.44
CA ASP A 167 33.02 3.68 21.43
C ASP A 167 34.35 3.06 21.86
N PHE A 168 35.34 3.07 20.95
CA PHE A 168 36.69 2.51 21.20
C PHE A 168 37.78 3.55 20.97
N PRO A 169 37.83 4.62 21.81
CA PRO A 169 38.79 5.72 21.65
C PRO A 169 40.24 5.29 21.86
N GLU A 170 40.49 4.21 22.63
CA GLU A 170 41.83 3.70 22.92
C GLU A 170 42.38 2.75 21.83
N GLU A 171 41.54 2.27 20.94
CA GLU A 171 42.02 1.53 19.78
C GLU A 171 42.54 2.52 18.72
N ASP A 172 43.84 2.42 18.39
CA ASP A 172 44.46 3.19 17.31
C ASP A 172 43.90 2.74 15.96
N LEU A 173 42.68 3.26 15.65
CA LEU A 173 42.17 3.11 14.29
C LEU A 173 43.13 3.85 13.34
N PRO A 174 43.65 3.17 12.30
CA PRO A 174 44.63 3.75 11.38
C PRO A 174 44.11 5.10 10.83
N GLU A 175 44.97 6.10 10.74
CA GLU A 175 44.65 7.43 10.14
C GLU A 175 44.01 7.29 8.75
N GLU A 176 44.29 6.21 8.05
CA GLU A 176 43.68 5.84 6.77
C GLU A 176 42.15 5.71 6.87
N ASN A 177 41.61 5.26 8.01
CA ASN A 177 40.17 5.12 8.21
C ASN A 177 39.48 6.49 8.31
N LEU A 178 40.11 7.49 8.94
CA LEU A 178 39.60 8.86 9.01
C LEU A 178 39.62 9.53 7.63
N LYS A 179 40.69 9.32 6.86
CA LYS A 179 40.78 9.81 5.47
C LYS A 179 39.70 9.19 4.60
N LYS A 180 39.45 7.88 4.78
CA LYS A 180 38.41 7.16 4.06
C LYS A 180 37.01 7.64 4.41
N ILE A 181 36.68 7.85 5.69
CA ILE A 181 35.41 8.43 6.14
C ILE A 181 35.16 9.77 5.44
N LYS A 182 36.17 10.67 5.44
CA LYS A 182 36.07 11.99 4.80
C LYS A 182 35.82 11.88 3.31
N GLN A 183 36.53 10.97 2.64
CA GLN A 183 36.38 10.75 1.20
C GLN A 183 35.02 10.17 0.86
N ASP A 184 34.54 9.13 1.60
CA ASP A 184 33.26 8.51 1.38
C ASP A 184 32.10 9.51 1.64
N SER A 185 32.21 10.34 2.68
CA SER A 185 31.26 11.42 2.96
C SER A 185 31.20 12.45 1.82
N SER A 186 32.36 12.86 1.29
CA SER A 186 32.43 13.79 0.15
C SER A 186 31.83 13.16 -1.12
N ASN A 187 32.03 11.87 -1.34
CA ASN A 187 31.46 11.17 -2.48
C ASN A 187 29.92 11.12 -2.39
N VAL A 188 29.37 10.80 -1.21
CA VAL A 188 27.91 10.81 -0.98
C VAL A 188 27.33 12.22 -1.16
N LEU A 189 28.00 13.25 -0.62
CA LEU A 189 27.58 14.65 -0.79
C LEU A 189 27.53 15.05 -2.28
N ASN A 190 28.57 14.69 -3.05
CA ASN A 190 28.60 14.95 -4.49
C ASN A 190 27.50 14.22 -5.26
N GLU A 191 27.18 12.97 -4.88
CA GLU A 191 26.07 12.23 -5.49
C GLU A 191 24.73 12.91 -5.19
N ILE A 192 24.50 13.35 -3.96
CA ILE A 192 23.28 14.07 -3.56
C ILE A 192 23.18 15.40 -4.32
N ASN A 193 24.27 16.17 -4.39
CA ASN A 193 24.29 17.45 -5.12
C ASN A 193 24.00 17.27 -6.62
N LYS A 194 24.49 16.19 -7.24
CA LYS A 194 24.13 15.87 -8.63
C LYS A 194 22.64 15.61 -8.81
N ILE A 195 21.99 14.92 -7.85
CA ILE A 195 20.55 14.66 -7.90
C ILE A 195 19.75 15.95 -7.75
N LEU A 196 20.19 16.85 -6.84
CA LEU A 196 19.51 18.13 -6.58
C LEU A 196 19.66 19.13 -7.74
N ASN A 197 20.77 19.06 -8.47
CA ASN A 197 21.06 19.97 -9.59
C ASN A 197 20.61 19.44 -10.95
N ASP A 198 20.02 18.24 -10.99
CA ASP A 198 19.52 17.60 -12.22
C ASP A 198 18.04 17.99 -12.46
N GLN A 199 17.75 19.32 -12.34
CA GLN A 199 16.43 19.92 -12.58
C GLN A 199 16.32 20.48 -14.00
#